data_4da2c72bee8942e0c7f2511b99882ec0
#
_entry.id   4da2c72bee8942e0c7f2511b99882ec0
#
_cell.length_a   1.000
_cell.length_b   1.000
_cell.length_c   1.000
_cell.angle_alpha   90.00
_cell.angle_beta   90.00
_cell.angle_gamma   90.00
#
_symmetry.space_group_name_H-M   'P 1'
#
loop_
_entity.id
_entity.type
_entity.pdbx_description
1 polymer ?
#
loop_
_entity_poly.entity_id
_entity_poly.type
_entity_poly.pdbx_seq_one_letter_code
_entity_poly.pdbx_strand_id
1 'polypeptide(L)'
;MVKYLKLFNNHEDYLNFKKTTDFILPNVSHCVQENEVHYDARPIHNGHAYVDLGLPSGTKWATMNVGANSPTDYGLYFAWGETQGYTAEQVGTDKQFSWSDYDYALTEDSSYTITKYNATDNKKHLELTDDAAHVNWGGDWHMPNRAQYLELFKETKNGYVTDAGIFTQYAWSGSDSDGSSTPTSTTATISDWNTAGFLFFKNSYTSVTDAISAKDYLFIPAAGYCGGGEVGNVGIYGGVWASALFSGNVESAWDFLFGSGGAGVYGNDRYGGLSVRGVVGQMDEITE
;
A
#
# COMPACT_ATOMS: atom_id res chain seq x y z
N MET A 1 -6.42 14.38 31.46
CA MET A 1 -7.60 13.65 30.98
C MET A 1 -7.09 12.31 30.44
N VAL A 2 -7.37 11.21 31.14
CA VAL A 2 -6.87 9.87 30.73
C VAL A 2 -7.81 9.35 29.66
N LYS A 3 -7.31 9.20 28.42
CA LYS A 3 -8.06 8.53 27.36
C LYS A 3 -7.80 7.03 27.49
N TYR A 4 -8.83 6.27 27.79
CA TYR A 4 -8.78 4.81 27.70
C TYR A 4 -9.17 4.42 26.28
N LEU A 5 -8.22 3.87 25.52
CA LEU A 5 -8.49 3.20 24.26
C LEU A 5 -8.62 1.71 24.58
N LYS A 6 -9.80 1.12 24.36
CA LYS A 6 -9.97 -0.33 24.42
C LYS A 6 -10.09 -0.86 23.02
N LEU A 7 -9.12 -1.67 22.62
CA LEU A 7 -9.14 -2.39 21.35
C LEU A 7 -9.92 -3.69 21.55
N PHE A 8 -10.77 -4.03 20.58
CA PHE A 8 -11.52 -5.28 20.53
C PHE A 8 -10.98 -6.12 19.36
N ASN A 9 -10.81 -7.42 19.57
CA ASN A 9 -10.26 -8.32 18.58
C ASN A 9 -11.25 -8.64 17.44
N ASN A 10 -12.55 -8.43 17.68
CA ASN A 10 -13.62 -8.65 16.72
C ASN A 10 -14.91 -7.92 17.13
N HIS A 11 -15.88 -7.89 16.22
CA HIS A 11 -17.17 -7.25 16.44
C HIS A 11 -18.00 -7.89 17.59
N GLU A 12 -17.88 -9.20 17.78
CA GLU A 12 -18.59 -9.91 18.82
C GLU A 12 -18.11 -9.54 20.22
N ASP A 13 -16.80 -9.35 20.40
CA ASP A 13 -16.20 -8.85 21.64
C ASP A 13 -16.69 -7.43 21.96
N TYR A 14 -16.83 -6.57 20.95
CA TYR A 14 -17.41 -5.24 21.11
C TYR A 14 -18.88 -5.29 21.53
N LEU A 15 -19.70 -6.11 20.88
CA LEU A 15 -21.12 -6.26 21.21
C LEU A 15 -21.32 -6.85 22.61
N ASN A 16 -20.49 -7.81 23.01
CA ASN A 16 -20.49 -8.39 24.35
C ASN A 16 -20.08 -7.37 25.41
N PHE A 17 -19.06 -6.57 25.14
CA PHE A 17 -18.68 -5.46 26.02
C PHE A 17 -19.81 -4.42 26.16
N LYS A 18 -20.46 -4.04 25.04
CA LYS A 18 -21.59 -3.10 25.06
C LYS A 18 -22.77 -3.62 25.85
N LYS A 19 -23.02 -4.96 25.88
CA LYS A 19 -24.07 -5.58 26.65
C LYS A 19 -23.78 -5.70 28.15
N THR A 20 -22.49 -5.73 28.55
CA THR A 20 -22.07 -5.99 29.92
C THR A 20 -21.71 -4.72 30.70
N THR A 21 -21.57 -3.59 30.03
CA THR A 21 -21.22 -2.32 30.66
C THR A 21 -22.41 -1.34 30.65
N ASP A 22 -23.25 -1.38 31.68
CA ASP A 22 -24.03 -0.24 32.10
C ASP A 22 -23.11 0.86 32.69
N PHE A 23 -22.16 1.32 31.86
CA PHE A 23 -21.30 2.42 32.28
C PHE A 23 -22.06 3.73 32.01
N ILE A 24 -22.81 4.17 32.98
CA ILE A 24 -23.32 5.55 33.06
C ILE A 24 -22.08 6.43 33.25
N LEU A 25 -21.63 7.06 32.18
CA LEU A 25 -20.69 8.19 32.28
C LEU A 25 -21.46 9.36 32.86
N PRO A 26 -21.15 9.82 34.09
CA PRO A 26 -21.81 10.97 34.65
C PRO A 26 -21.37 12.22 33.86
N ASN A 27 -22.34 12.91 33.25
CA ASN A 27 -22.23 14.23 32.66
C ASN A 27 -21.13 14.44 31.58
N VAL A 28 -21.25 13.80 30.43
CA VAL A 28 -20.71 14.33 29.18
C VAL A 28 -21.88 14.79 28.32
N SER A 29 -22.49 15.88 28.68
CA SER A 29 -23.28 16.69 27.77
C SER A 29 -22.30 17.41 26.86
N HIS A 30 -22.34 17.10 25.57
CA HIS A 30 -21.76 17.69 24.39
C HIS A 30 -20.56 16.94 23.79
N CYS A 31 -20.79 16.59 22.53
CA CYS A 31 -19.90 16.01 21.53
C CYS A 31 -19.75 14.49 21.55
N VAL A 32 -20.86 13.80 21.36
CA VAL A 32 -20.87 12.65 20.47
C VAL A 32 -21.57 13.12 19.19
N GLN A 33 -20.85 13.75 18.28
CA GLN A 33 -21.13 13.43 16.89
C GLN A 33 -20.89 11.93 16.83
N GLU A 34 -21.93 11.16 16.56
CA GLU A 34 -21.81 9.80 16.06
C GLU A 34 -21.10 9.91 14.70
N ASN A 35 -19.79 10.08 14.74
CA ASN A 35 -18.96 9.55 13.68
C ASN A 35 -19.22 8.06 13.77
N GLU A 36 -20.03 7.53 12.89
CA GLU A 36 -20.08 6.10 12.64
C GLU A 36 -18.63 5.69 12.48
N VAL A 37 -18.07 5.07 13.50
CA VAL A 37 -16.82 4.34 13.38
C VAL A 37 -17.19 3.22 12.43
N HIS A 38 -16.91 3.41 11.16
CA HIS A 38 -17.03 2.37 10.16
C HIS A 38 -16.06 1.27 10.58
N TYR A 39 -16.57 0.34 11.35
CA TYR A 39 -15.85 -0.85 11.75
C TYR A 39 -15.57 -1.62 10.46
N ASP A 40 -14.35 -1.52 9.95
CA ASP A 40 -13.91 -2.42 8.89
C ASP A 40 -13.89 -3.81 9.49
N ALA A 41 -14.90 -4.64 9.16
CA ALA A 41 -15.06 -6.00 9.68
C ALA A 41 -14.02 -6.98 9.10
N ARG A 42 -12.98 -6.46 8.43
CA ARG A 42 -11.92 -7.28 7.87
C ARG A 42 -11.04 -7.86 8.97
N PRO A 43 -10.46 -9.04 8.73
CA PRO A 43 -9.56 -9.66 9.71
C PRO A 43 -8.34 -8.78 9.97
N ILE A 44 -7.80 -8.89 11.19
CA ILE A 44 -6.66 -8.09 11.67
C ILE A 44 -5.48 -9.03 11.92
N HIS A 45 -4.29 -8.61 11.49
CA HIS A 45 -3.02 -9.23 11.84
C HIS A 45 -2.11 -8.15 12.44
N ASN A 46 -1.56 -8.40 13.62
CA ASN A 46 -0.70 -7.47 14.37
C ASN A 46 -1.19 -6.00 14.36
N GLY A 47 -2.50 -5.79 14.61
CA GLY A 47 -3.10 -4.46 14.67
C GLY A 47 -3.54 -3.83 13.35
N HIS A 48 -3.25 -4.46 12.21
CA HIS A 48 -3.59 -3.93 10.89
C HIS A 48 -4.55 -4.84 10.13
N ALA A 49 -5.58 -4.24 9.52
CA ALA A 49 -6.58 -4.96 8.75
C ALA A 49 -6.01 -5.45 7.42
N TYR A 50 -6.43 -6.64 6.99
CA TYR A 50 -6.06 -7.22 5.71
C TYR A 50 -7.25 -7.76 4.93
N VAL A 51 -7.05 -7.96 3.63
CA VAL A 51 -7.95 -8.70 2.75
C VAL A 51 -7.27 -9.99 2.28
N ASP A 52 -8.03 -11.08 2.30
CA ASP A 52 -7.66 -12.35 1.70
C ASP A 52 -8.36 -12.47 0.35
N LEU A 53 -7.63 -12.27 -0.73
CA LEU A 53 -8.15 -12.34 -2.10
C LEU A 53 -8.20 -13.76 -2.66
N GLY A 54 -7.79 -14.76 -1.86
CA GLY A 54 -7.74 -16.17 -2.28
C GLY A 54 -6.61 -16.44 -3.27
N LEU A 55 -5.49 -15.73 -3.13
CA LEU A 55 -4.31 -15.91 -3.98
C LEU A 55 -3.68 -17.29 -3.77
N PRO A 56 -3.14 -17.96 -4.81
CA PRO A 56 -2.50 -19.27 -4.70
C PRO A 56 -1.37 -19.33 -3.68
N SER A 57 -0.58 -18.28 -3.55
CA SER A 57 0.47 -18.18 -2.53
C SER A 57 -0.06 -18.08 -1.09
N GLY A 58 -1.34 -17.77 -0.90
CA GLY A 58 -1.92 -17.43 0.38
C GLY A 58 -1.58 -16.03 0.88
N THR A 59 -0.92 -15.19 0.07
CA THR A 59 -0.58 -13.81 0.42
C THR A 59 -1.83 -13.00 0.76
N LYS A 60 -1.78 -12.32 1.89
CA LYS A 60 -2.83 -11.41 2.37
C LYS A 60 -2.32 -9.99 2.34
N TRP A 61 -3.14 -9.08 1.84
CA TRP A 61 -2.75 -7.70 1.60
C TRP A 61 -3.35 -6.78 2.65
N ALA A 62 -2.54 -5.90 3.22
CA ALA A 62 -3.05 -4.86 4.11
C ALA A 62 -4.05 -3.96 3.38
N THR A 63 -5.07 -3.50 4.10
CA THR A 63 -6.12 -2.65 3.52
C THR A 63 -5.72 -1.18 3.38
N MET A 64 -4.62 -0.78 4.02
CA MET A 64 -4.12 0.61 4.07
C MET A 64 -2.62 0.66 3.76
N ASN A 65 -2.14 1.81 3.29
CA ASN A 65 -0.71 2.09 3.19
C ASN A 65 -0.11 2.28 4.59
N VAL A 66 1.20 2.11 4.73
CA VAL A 66 1.90 2.43 5.98
C VAL A 66 1.73 3.91 6.29
N GLY A 67 1.32 4.21 7.54
CA GLY A 67 1.02 5.57 8.00
C GLY A 67 -0.37 6.10 7.67
N ALA A 68 -1.20 5.35 6.93
CA ALA A 68 -2.58 5.72 6.65
C ALA A 68 -3.53 5.37 7.81
N ASN A 69 -4.60 6.16 7.98
CA ASN A 69 -5.65 5.94 8.97
C ASN A 69 -6.93 5.33 8.36
N SER A 70 -7.05 5.32 7.04
CA SER A 70 -8.15 4.72 6.29
C SER A 70 -7.65 4.12 4.98
N PRO A 71 -8.42 3.24 4.32
CA PRO A 71 -8.05 2.68 3.02
C PRO A 71 -7.86 3.72 1.90
N THR A 72 -8.48 4.90 2.05
CA THR A 72 -8.41 6.00 1.06
C THR A 72 -7.33 7.03 1.39
N ASP A 73 -6.72 6.98 2.58
CA ASP A 73 -5.60 7.85 2.93
C ASP A 73 -4.33 7.41 2.19
N TYR A 74 -3.54 8.38 1.77
CA TYR A 74 -2.31 8.15 1.01
C TYR A 74 -1.20 7.50 1.85
N GLY A 75 -1.19 7.75 3.18
CA GLY A 75 -0.14 7.29 4.10
C GLY A 75 1.14 8.11 3.97
N LEU A 76 2.26 7.47 4.25
CA LEU A 76 3.57 8.08 4.19
C LEU A 76 4.32 7.70 2.92
N TYR A 77 5.27 8.54 2.52
CA TYR A 77 6.21 8.30 1.43
C TYR A 77 7.55 7.81 1.98
N PHE A 78 8.12 6.80 1.35
CA PHE A 78 9.38 6.16 1.74
C PHE A 78 10.32 6.11 0.55
N ALA A 79 11.60 6.37 0.74
CA ALA A 79 12.62 5.93 -0.19
C ALA A 79 12.86 4.42 0.00
N TRP A 80 13.26 3.72 -1.04
CA TRP A 80 13.39 2.26 -0.99
C TRP A 80 14.47 1.81 0.02
N GLY A 81 14.08 0.96 0.97
CA GLY A 81 14.94 0.47 2.04
C GLY A 81 15.04 1.41 3.25
N GLU A 82 14.54 2.64 3.17
CA GLU A 82 14.39 3.50 4.34
C GLU A 82 13.10 3.18 5.08
N THR A 83 13.16 3.17 6.40
CA THR A 83 12.05 2.76 7.26
C THR A 83 11.32 3.91 7.92
N GLN A 84 11.88 5.11 7.84
CA GLN A 84 11.19 6.35 8.20
C GLN A 84 10.40 6.86 7.00
N GLY A 85 9.11 7.06 7.20
CA GLY A 85 8.23 7.67 6.21
C GLY A 85 7.98 9.14 6.48
N TYR A 86 7.57 9.86 5.45
CA TYR A 86 7.33 11.31 5.47
C TYR A 86 5.94 11.64 4.95
N THR A 87 5.29 12.60 5.59
CA THR A 87 4.02 13.15 5.08
C THR A 87 4.28 14.07 3.87
N ALA A 88 3.23 14.40 3.11
CA ALA A 88 3.35 15.31 1.98
C ALA A 88 3.90 16.69 2.39
N GLU A 89 3.58 17.17 3.59
CA GLU A 89 4.04 18.46 4.11
C GLU A 89 5.54 18.44 4.52
N GLN A 90 6.08 17.26 4.80
CA GLN A 90 7.49 17.09 5.14
C GLN A 90 8.39 16.95 3.92
N VAL A 91 7.80 16.64 2.76
CA VAL A 91 8.53 16.59 1.48
C VAL A 91 9.01 18.00 1.12
N GLY A 92 10.28 18.12 0.77
CA GLY A 92 10.91 19.42 0.48
C GLY A 92 11.44 20.16 1.70
N THR A 93 11.05 19.77 2.91
CA THR A 93 11.57 20.33 4.17
C THR A 93 12.46 19.33 4.91
N ASP A 94 11.90 18.18 5.27
CA ASP A 94 12.60 17.16 6.06
C ASP A 94 13.26 16.11 5.16
N LYS A 95 12.70 15.86 3.95
CA LYS A 95 13.17 14.88 2.96
C LYS A 95 13.01 15.42 1.54
N GLN A 96 14.11 15.39 0.77
CA GLN A 96 14.09 15.85 -0.63
C GLN A 96 13.76 14.73 -1.62
N PHE A 97 13.90 13.47 -1.23
CA PHE A 97 13.81 12.33 -2.12
C PHE A 97 14.74 12.53 -3.34
N SER A 98 16.03 12.55 -3.07
CA SER A 98 17.11 12.72 -4.03
C SER A 98 18.31 11.87 -3.63
N TRP A 99 19.28 11.66 -4.54
CA TRP A 99 20.48 10.91 -4.19
C TRP A 99 21.29 11.55 -3.04
N SER A 100 21.18 12.86 -2.85
CA SER A 100 21.95 13.58 -1.82
C SER A 100 21.41 13.38 -0.40
N ASP A 101 20.19 12.91 -0.24
CA ASP A 101 19.57 12.62 1.06
C ASP A 101 19.05 11.18 1.19
N TYR A 102 19.49 10.30 0.31
CA TYR A 102 19.19 8.88 0.37
C TYR A 102 20.19 8.13 1.26
N ASP A 103 19.70 7.42 2.29
CA ASP A 103 20.53 6.80 3.33
C ASP A 103 21.54 5.77 2.79
N TYR A 104 21.25 5.13 1.65
CA TYR A 104 22.15 4.17 1.03
C TYR A 104 22.95 4.74 -0.15
N ALA A 105 23.13 6.06 -0.21
CA ALA A 105 24.02 6.73 -1.14
C ALA A 105 25.02 7.61 -0.38
N LEU A 106 26.29 7.50 -0.76
CA LEU A 106 27.31 8.50 -0.42
C LEU A 106 27.45 9.44 -1.60
N THR A 107 27.20 10.73 -1.37
CA THR A 107 27.32 11.76 -2.38
C THR A 107 28.62 12.54 -2.17
N GLU A 108 29.47 12.55 -3.20
CA GLU A 108 30.71 13.30 -3.22
C GLU A 108 30.72 14.18 -4.47
N ASP A 109 30.86 15.50 -4.27
CA ASP A 109 30.78 16.52 -5.34
C ASP A 109 29.46 16.39 -6.14
N SER A 110 29.52 15.90 -7.37
CA SER A 110 28.34 15.71 -8.24
C SER A 110 28.08 14.24 -8.57
N SER A 111 28.71 13.31 -7.84
CA SER A 111 28.55 11.86 -8.01
C SER A 111 28.01 11.23 -6.74
N TYR A 112 27.46 10.03 -6.86
CA TYR A 112 27.02 9.23 -5.72
C TYR A 112 27.47 7.77 -5.89
N THR A 113 27.62 7.09 -4.75
CA THR A 113 27.94 5.67 -4.69
C THR A 113 26.92 4.96 -3.81
N ILE A 114 26.32 3.89 -4.33
CA ILE A 114 25.36 3.07 -3.56
C ILE A 114 26.14 2.21 -2.55
N THR A 115 25.77 2.35 -1.27
CA THR A 115 26.49 1.73 -0.14
C THR A 115 25.91 0.40 0.32
N LYS A 116 24.64 0.11 0.03
CA LYS A 116 23.94 -1.13 0.41
C LYS A 116 23.02 -1.60 -0.70
N TYR A 117 22.78 -2.92 -0.79
CA TYR A 117 22.04 -3.54 -1.90
C TYR A 117 22.69 -3.24 -3.24
N ASN A 118 23.94 -3.62 -3.38
CA ASN A 118 24.78 -3.34 -4.54
C ASN A 118 25.57 -4.58 -4.99
N ALA A 119 26.44 -4.44 -5.97
CA ALA A 119 27.25 -5.56 -6.46
C ALA A 119 28.23 -6.14 -5.42
N THR A 120 28.58 -5.38 -4.38
CA THR A 120 29.54 -5.80 -3.34
C THR A 120 28.88 -6.73 -2.32
N ASP A 121 27.70 -6.36 -1.82
CA ASP A 121 26.96 -7.16 -0.83
C ASP A 121 26.08 -8.23 -1.48
N ASN A 122 25.84 -8.12 -2.79
CA ASN A 122 25.04 -9.02 -3.61
C ASN A 122 23.62 -9.30 -3.08
N LYS A 123 23.08 -8.38 -2.27
CA LYS A 123 21.72 -8.46 -1.74
C LYS A 123 20.73 -7.94 -2.78
N LYS A 124 19.70 -8.71 -3.06
CA LYS A 124 18.66 -8.38 -4.05
C LYS A 124 17.33 -8.00 -3.43
N HIS A 125 17.11 -8.39 -2.19
CA HIS A 125 15.88 -8.15 -1.43
C HIS A 125 16.20 -7.40 -0.14
N LEU A 126 15.26 -6.59 0.33
CA LEU A 126 15.38 -5.90 1.61
C LEU A 126 15.51 -6.91 2.76
N GLU A 127 16.42 -6.61 3.66
CA GLU A 127 16.43 -7.24 4.99
C GLU A 127 15.25 -6.69 5.79
N LEU A 128 14.70 -7.46 6.71
CA LEU A 128 13.56 -7.03 7.52
C LEU A 128 13.82 -5.72 8.30
N THR A 129 15.08 -5.44 8.63
CA THR A 129 15.50 -4.18 9.28
C THR A 129 15.36 -2.96 8.38
N ASP A 130 15.27 -3.15 7.08
CA ASP A 130 15.17 -2.10 6.06
C ASP A 130 13.81 -2.16 5.33
N ASP A 131 12.94 -3.06 5.77
CA ASP A 131 11.58 -3.20 5.24
C ASP A 131 10.64 -2.26 6.01
N ALA A 132 10.14 -1.23 5.34
CA ALA A 132 9.31 -0.22 5.99
C ALA A 132 7.99 -0.77 6.54
N ALA A 133 7.39 -1.79 5.91
CA ALA A 133 6.19 -2.42 6.45
C ALA A 133 6.51 -3.22 7.72
N HIS A 134 7.61 -3.98 7.71
CA HIS A 134 8.04 -4.76 8.87
C HIS A 134 8.40 -3.87 10.07
N VAL A 135 9.23 -2.85 9.84
CA VAL A 135 9.69 -1.98 10.92
C VAL A 135 8.57 -1.16 11.54
N ASN A 136 7.62 -0.68 10.73
CA ASN A 136 6.51 0.14 11.24
C ASN A 136 5.38 -0.68 11.87
N TRP A 137 5.14 -1.91 11.41
CA TRP A 137 3.99 -2.72 11.84
C TRP A 137 4.37 -3.96 12.65
N GLY A 138 5.60 -4.47 12.48
CA GLY A 138 6.09 -5.66 13.19
C GLY A 138 5.39 -6.96 12.79
N GLY A 139 5.62 -8.02 13.59
CA GLY A 139 5.08 -9.36 13.30
C GLY A 139 5.58 -9.89 11.97
N ASP A 140 4.69 -10.51 11.20
CA ASP A 140 5.00 -11.09 9.89
C ASP A 140 4.73 -10.12 8.72
N TRP A 141 4.42 -8.84 9.01
CA TRP A 141 4.28 -7.83 7.98
C TRP A 141 5.60 -7.57 7.27
N HIS A 142 5.54 -7.49 5.95
CA HIS A 142 6.68 -7.13 5.10
C HIS A 142 6.17 -6.45 3.81
N MET A 143 7.06 -5.81 3.07
CA MET A 143 6.76 -5.28 1.75
C MET A 143 6.61 -6.44 0.75
N PRO A 144 5.65 -6.38 -0.18
CA PRO A 144 5.49 -7.40 -1.19
C PRO A 144 6.71 -7.44 -2.13
N ASN A 145 7.07 -8.64 -2.59
CA ASN A 145 8.02 -8.79 -3.66
C ASN A 145 7.35 -8.64 -5.04
N ARG A 146 8.15 -8.61 -6.10
CA ARG A 146 7.67 -8.49 -7.48
C ARG A 146 6.67 -9.59 -7.85
N ALA A 147 6.94 -10.84 -7.47
CA ALA A 147 6.08 -11.97 -7.84
C ALA A 147 4.72 -11.91 -7.15
N GLN A 148 4.64 -11.39 -5.93
CA GLN A 148 3.35 -11.18 -5.25
C GLN A 148 2.50 -10.11 -5.97
N TYR A 149 3.11 -9.06 -6.53
CA TYR A 149 2.38 -8.12 -7.41
C TYR A 149 1.92 -8.78 -8.71
N LEU A 150 2.77 -9.59 -9.36
CA LEU A 150 2.39 -10.29 -10.59
C LEU A 150 1.25 -11.28 -10.33
N GLU A 151 1.30 -12.03 -9.22
CA GLU A 151 0.22 -12.91 -8.80
C GLU A 151 -1.07 -12.13 -8.58
N LEU A 152 -1.00 -10.99 -7.88
CA LEU A 152 -2.16 -10.13 -7.62
C LEU A 152 -2.83 -9.72 -8.94
N PHE A 153 -2.07 -9.33 -9.96
CA PHE A 153 -2.61 -8.99 -11.28
C PHE A 153 -3.26 -10.18 -12.00
N LYS A 154 -2.63 -11.35 -11.94
CA LYS A 154 -3.07 -12.54 -12.67
C LYS A 154 -4.30 -13.19 -12.05
N GLU A 155 -4.34 -13.23 -10.72
CA GLU A 155 -5.32 -14.02 -9.98
C GLU A 155 -6.54 -13.20 -9.52
N THR A 156 -6.60 -11.89 -9.86
CA THR A 156 -7.72 -11.03 -9.50
C THR A 156 -8.27 -10.27 -10.70
N LYS A 157 -9.51 -9.81 -10.60
CA LYS A 157 -10.01 -8.71 -11.42
C LYS A 157 -9.50 -7.41 -10.86
N ASN A 158 -9.10 -6.50 -11.73
CA ASN A 158 -8.51 -5.24 -11.30
C ASN A 158 -8.85 -4.09 -12.25
N GLY A 159 -8.58 -2.86 -11.81
CA GLY A 159 -8.80 -1.68 -12.61
C GLY A 159 -8.63 -0.38 -11.84
N TYR A 160 -8.63 0.70 -12.59
CA TYR A 160 -8.53 2.05 -12.05
C TYR A 160 -9.91 2.61 -11.73
N VAL A 161 -10.04 3.29 -10.60
CA VAL A 161 -11.23 4.05 -10.23
C VAL A 161 -10.87 5.53 -10.08
N THR A 162 -11.70 6.40 -10.64
CA THR A 162 -11.54 7.85 -10.48
C THR A 162 -12.11 8.34 -9.13
N ASP A 163 -11.81 9.56 -8.76
CA ASP A 163 -12.43 10.26 -7.60
C ASP A 163 -13.94 10.49 -7.75
N ALA A 164 -14.46 10.44 -8.99
CA ALA A 164 -15.90 10.43 -9.28
C ALA A 164 -16.53 9.02 -9.22
N GLY A 165 -15.79 7.99 -8.79
CA GLY A 165 -16.28 6.63 -8.67
C GLY A 165 -16.43 5.88 -9.99
N ILE A 166 -15.83 6.35 -11.07
CA ILE A 166 -15.86 5.64 -12.37
C ILE A 166 -14.75 4.62 -12.36
N PHE A 167 -15.12 3.35 -12.22
CA PHE A 167 -14.23 2.20 -12.33
C PHE A 167 -14.08 1.78 -13.79
N THR A 168 -12.85 1.56 -14.24
CA THR A 168 -12.51 0.96 -15.54
C THR A 168 -11.73 -0.31 -15.28
N GLN A 169 -12.26 -1.45 -15.73
CA GLN A 169 -11.58 -2.74 -15.59
C GLN A 169 -10.36 -2.80 -16.49
N TYR A 170 -9.28 -3.39 -15.99
CA TYR A 170 -8.05 -3.63 -16.75
C TYR A 170 -7.91 -5.10 -17.11
N ALA A 171 -7.22 -5.36 -18.21
CA ALA A 171 -6.82 -6.68 -18.63
C ALA A 171 -5.31 -6.82 -18.57
N TRP A 172 -4.85 -7.90 -17.94
CA TRP A 172 -3.46 -8.28 -17.94
C TRP A 172 -3.00 -8.61 -19.35
N SER A 173 -1.95 -7.98 -19.84
CA SER A 173 -1.36 -8.19 -21.16
C SER A 173 0.12 -8.55 -21.09
N GLY A 174 0.68 -8.67 -19.89
CA GLY A 174 2.10 -8.88 -19.67
C GLY A 174 2.54 -10.34 -19.77
N SER A 175 3.81 -10.53 -20.16
CA SER A 175 4.57 -11.74 -19.88
C SER A 175 5.03 -11.72 -18.40
N ASP A 176 5.56 -12.84 -17.90
CA ASP A 176 6.11 -12.90 -16.55
C ASP A 176 7.32 -11.96 -16.33
N SER A 177 7.91 -11.46 -17.44
CA SER A 177 9.02 -10.51 -17.44
C SER A 177 8.61 -9.03 -17.51
N ASP A 178 7.40 -8.72 -18.05
CA ASP A 178 6.92 -7.35 -18.23
C ASP A 178 5.43 -7.28 -17.86
N GLY A 179 5.16 -7.32 -16.56
CA GLY A 179 3.80 -7.28 -16.06
C GLY A 179 3.13 -5.94 -16.29
N SER A 180 2.27 -5.82 -17.29
CA SER A 180 1.45 -4.65 -17.50
C SER A 180 -0.02 -4.99 -17.67
N SER A 181 -0.87 -4.06 -17.30
CA SER A 181 -2.32 -4.15 -17.40
C SER A 181 -2.87 -2.89 -18.04
N THR A 182 -3.78 -3.04 -18.98
CA THR A 182 -4.34 -1.94 -19.75
C THR A 182 -5.85 -1.82 -19.61
N PRO A 183 -6.43 -0.60 -19.71
CA PRO A 183 -7.87 -0.41 -19.60
C PRO A 183 -8.62 -1.14 -20.73
N THR A 184 -9.75 -1.72 -20.34
CA THR A 184 -10.74 -2.31 -21.26
C THR A 184 -11.92 -1.35 -21.46
N SER A 185 -12.91 -1.76 -22.26
CA SER A 185 -14.17 -1.01 -22.38
C SER A 185 -15.15 -1.28 -21.23
N THR A 186 -14.83 -2.17 -20.30
CA THR A 186 -15.72 -2.50 -19.17
C THR A 186 -15.60 -1.45 -18.09
N THR A 187 -16.69 -0.74 -17.84
CA THR A 187 -16.78 0.31 -16.82
C THR A 187 -17.95 0.06 -15.87
N ALA A 188 -17.84 0.61 -14.65
CA ALA A 188 -18.90 0.62 -13.66
C ALA A 188 -18.85 1.90 -12.85
N THR A 189 -19.98 2.31 -12.26
CA THR A 189 -20.02 3.44 -11.32
C THR A 189 -20.13 2.90 -9.89
N ILE A 190 -19.25 3.36 -9.02
CA ILE A 190 -19.24 3.04 -7.59
C ILE A 190 -19.80 4.26 -6.85
N SER A 191 -20.96 4.09 -6.21
CA SER A 191 -21.59 5.19 -5.45
C SER A 191 -20.75 5.57 -4.23
N ASP A 192 -20.76 6.85 -3.90
CA ASP A 192 -20.10 7.41 -2.70
C ASP A 192 -18.57 7.25 -2.68
N TRP A 193 -17.97 6.97 -3.85
CA TRP A 193 -16.53 6.86 -4.00
C TRP A 193 -15.92 8.22 -4.35
N ASN A 194 -14.89 8.63 -3.63
CA ASN A 194 -14.32 9.98 -3.72
C ASN A 194 -12.79 10.04 -3.80
N THR A 195 -12.14 8.90 -4.05
CA THR A 195 -10.68 8.82 -4.08
C THR A 195 -10.21 8.02 -5.29
N ALA A 196 -9.37 8.63 -6.12
CA ALA A 196 -8.78 7.93 -7.25
C ALA A 196 -7.74 6.88 -6.80
N GLY A 197 -7.67 5.75 -7.52
CA GLY A 197 -6.73 4.68 -7.19
C GLY A 197 -6.96 3.40 -7.98
N PHE A 198 -6.34 2.32 -7.53
CA PHE A 198 -6.41 1.03 -8.19
C PHE A 198 -7.07 -0.01 -7.29
N LEU A 199 -8.00 -0.76 -7.85
CA LEU A 199 -8.79 -1.80 -7.19
C LEU A 199 -8.38 -3.18 -7.68
N PHE A 200 -8.22 -4.12 -6.75
CA PHE A 200 -8.13 -5.55 -7.00
C PHE A 200 -9.24 -6.27 -6.23
N PHE A 201 -9.89 -7.24 -6.84
CA PHE A 201 -10.95 -8.02 -6.18
C PHE A 201 -11.00 -9.45 -6.72
N LYS A 202 -11.58 -10.35 -5.92
CA LYS A 202 -11.63 -11.78 -6.25
C LYS A 202 -12.28 -12.03 -7.61
N ASN A 203 -11.71 -12.94 -8.38
CA ASN A 203 -12.24 -13.37 -9.69
C ASN A 203 -13.67 -13.94 -9.62
N SER A 204 -14.09 -14.42 -8.45
CA SER A 204 -15.44 -14.97 -8.23
C SER A 204 -16.55 -13.94 -8.32
N TYR A 205 -16.26 -12.64 -8.13
CA TYR A 205 -17.27 -11.59 -8.26
C TYR A 205 -17.53 -11.24 -9.73
N THR A 206 -18.78 -11.04 -10.07
CA THR A 206 -19.19 -10.60 -11.42
C THR A 206 -19.11 -9.11 -11.59
N SER A 207 -19.21 -8.34 -10.49
CA SER A 207 -19.08 -6.88 -10.50
C SER A 207 -18.16 -6.37 -9.41
N VAL A 208 -17.57 -5.20 -9.62
CA VAL A 208 -16.75 -4.49 -8.62
C VAL A 208 -17.61 -4.04 -7.43
N THR A 209 -18.86 -3.68 -7.65
CA THR A 209 -19.78 -3.23 -6.60
C THR A 209 -20.13 -4.35 -5.62
N ASP A 210 -20.30 -5.58 -6.11
CA ASP A 210 -20.51 -6.75 -5.23
C ASP A 210 -19.29 -7.03 -4.37
N ALA A 211 -18.08 -6.96 -4.96
CA ALA A 211 -16.84 -7.16 -4.22
C ALA A 211 -16.64 -6.09 -3.13
N ILE A 212 -16.98 -4.83 -3.44
CA ILE A 212 -16.90 -3.71 -2.47
C ILE A 212 -17.92 -3.93 -1.33
N SER A 213 -19.15 -4.30 -1.66
CA SER A 213 -20.20 -4.58 -0.67
C SER A 213 -19.82 -5.73 0.27
N ALA A 214 -19.13 -6.74 -0.26
CA ALA A 214 -18.61 -7.88 0.49
C ALA A 214 -17.30 -7.59 1.23
N LYS A 215 -16.66 -6.42 0.99
CA LYS A 215 -15.32 -6.05 1.48
C LYS A 215 -14.19 -6.98 1.00
N ASP A 216 -14.39 -7.70 -0.08
CA ASP A 216 -13.44 -8.62 -0.72
C ASP A 216 -12.63 -7.91 -1.83
N TYR A 217 -12.08 -6.76 -1.50
CA TYR A 217 -11.26 -5.95 -2.40
C TYR A 217 -10.06 -5.34 -1.69
N LEU A 218 -9.01 -5.09 -2.45
CA LEU A 218 -7.87 -4.28 -2.09
C LEU A 218 -7.95 -2.96 -2.88
N PHE A 219 -7.86 -1.84 -2.18
CA PHE A 219 -7.76 -0.53 -2.80
C PHE A 219 -6.40 0.09 -2.49
N ILE A 220 -5.75 0.61 -3.52
CA ILE A 220 -4.49 1.36 -3.41
C ILE A 220 -4.74 2.76 -3.95
N PRO A 221 -4.72 3.80 -3.09
CA PRO A 221 -5.01 5.16 -3.51
C PRO A 221 -3.91 5.74 -4.40
N ALA A 222 -4.28 6.63 -5.31
CA ALA A 222 -3.37 7.35 -6.19
C ALA A 222 -2.60 8.44 -5.42
N ALA A 223 -1.66 8.02 -4.58
CA ALA A 223 -0.90 8.90 -3.70
C ALA A 223 0.15 9.77 -4.43
N GLY A 224 0.35 9.58 -5.73
CA GLY A 224 1.43 10.22 -6.46
C GLY A 224 2.80 9.61 -6.12
N TYR A 225 3.84 10.42 -6.26
CA TYR A 225 5.23 10.09 -5.94
C TYR A 225 6.01 11.35 -5.58
N CYS A 226 7.14 11.17 -4.88
CA CYS A 226 8.00 12.26 -4.46
C CYS A 226 9.37 12.19 -5.13
N GLY A 227 9.90 13.37 -5.47
CA GLY A 227 11.26 13.53 -5.99
C GLY A 227 11.65 15.00 -6.06
N GLY A 228 12.93 15.30 -5.78
CA GLY A 228 13.43 16.67 -5.85
C GLY A 228 12.73 17.66 -4.90
N GLY A 229 12.21 17.19 -3.77
CA GLY A 229 11.53 18.01 -2.77
C GLY A 229 10.06 18.32 -3.08
N GLU A 230 9.45 17.62 -4.03
CA GLU A 230 8.07 17.84 -4.42
C GLU A 230 7.27 16.54 -4.40
N VAL A 231 5.96 16.64 -4.09
CA VAL A 231 4.97 15.58 -4.28
C VAL A 231 4.23 15.84 -5.58
N GLY A 232 4.32 14.92 -6.52
CA GLY A 232 3.70 15.04 -7.84
C GLY A 232 2.56 14.03 -8.07
N ASN A 233 1.64 14.39 -8.97
CA ASN A 233 0.62 13.50 -9.54
C ASN A 233 -0.35 12.85 -8.54
N VAL A 234 -0.57 13.45 -7.37
CA VAL A 234 -1.58 13.00 -6.40
C VAL A 234 -2.97 13.00 -7.05
N GLY A 235 -3.72 11.92 -6.84
CA GLY A 235 -5.04 11.71 -7.45
C GLY A 235 -5.01 11.28 -8.93
N ILE A 236 -3.81 11.14 -9.54
CA ILE A 236 -3.64 10.79 -10.96
C ILE A 236 -2.87 9.47 -11.10
N TYR A 237 -1.74 9.35 -10.40
CA TYR A 237 -0.88 8.17 -10.39
C TYR A 237 -0.69 7.65 -8.96
N GLY A 238 -0.38 6.38 -8.82
CA GLY A 238 0.09 5.81 -7.57
C GLY A 238 1.30 4.92 -7.81
N GLY A 239 2.27 5.01 -6.90
CA GLY A 239 3.46 4.16 -6.86
C GLY A 239 3.56 3.48 -5.50
N VAL A 240 3.86 2.18 -5.48
CA VAL A 240 4.02 1.39 -4.26
C VAL A 240 5.25 0.50 -4.39
N TRP A 241 6.20 0.63 -3.46
CA TRP A 241 7.43 -0.13 -3.48
C TRP A 241 7.23 -1.64 -3.36
N ALA A 242 8.06 -2.40 -4.07
CA ALA A 242 8.32 -3.81 -3.80
C ALA A 242 9.62 -3.97 -3.01
N SER A 243 9.82 -5.13 -2.38
CA SER A 243 10.99 -5.40 -1.51
C SER A 243 12.27 -5.77 -2.27
N ALA A 244 12.27 -5.81 -3.60
CA ALA A 244 13.39 -6.27 -4.41
C ALA A 244 14.00 -5.17 -5.29
N LEU A 245 15.32 -5.26 -5.52
CA LEU A 245 16.01 -4.47 -6.53
C LEU A 245 15.47 -4.77 -7.92
N PHE A 246 15.47 -3.74 -8.78
CA PHE A 246 15.20 -3.92 -10.20
C PHE A 246 16.35 -4.70 -10.85
N SER A 247 16.00 -5.74 -11.63
CA SER A 247 17.00 -6.59 -12.29
C SER A 247 17.84 -5.78 -13.30
N GLY A 248 19.15 -5.81 -13.12
CA GLY A 248 20.11 -5.15 -14.02
C GLY A 248 20.48 -3.71 -13.68
N ASN A 249 19.85 -3.08 -12.68
CA ASN A 249 20.24 -1.74 -12.24
C ASN A 249 20.12 -1.60 -10.70
N VAL A 250 21.27 -1.46 -10.03
CA VAL A 250 21.32 -1.29 -8.57
C VAL A 250 20.80 0.07 -8.07
N GLU A 251 20.61 1.03 -8.96
CA GLU A 251 20.05 2.34 -8.64
C GLU A 251 18.53 2.33 -8.57
N SER A 252 17.90 1.27 -9.07
CA SER A 252 16.45 1.13 -9.14
C SER A 252 15.96 -0.07 -8.33
N ALA A 253 14.73 0.04 -7.83
CA ALA A 253 13.98 -1.04 -7.20
C ALA A 253 12.64 -1.25 -7.90
N TRP A 254 12.07 -2.45 -7.75
CA TRP A 254 10.75 -2.73 -8.29
C TRP A 254 9.68 -1.96 -7.55
N ASP A 255 8.70 -1.46 -8.29
CA ASP A 255 7.49 -0.85 -7.78
C ASP A 255 6.25 -1.29 -8.57
N PHE A 256 5.09 -1.16 -7.97
CA PHE A 256 3.81 -1.19 -8.66
C PHE A 256 3.42 0.25 -8.97
N LEU A 257 3.34 0.59 -10.24
CA LEU A 257 2.92 1.90 -10.73
C LEU A 257 1.60 1.79 -11.49
N PHE A 258 0.69 2.73 -11.28
CA PHE A 258 -0.60 2.77 -11.95
C PHE A 258 -1.11 4.19 -12.18
N GLY A 259 -2.01 4.29 -13.16
CA GLY A 259 -2.79 5.48 -13.50
C GLY A 259 -3.94 5.10 -14.43
N SER A 260 -4.68 6.10 -14.92
CA SER A 260 -5.85 5.86 -15.79
C SER A 260 -5.52 5.24 -17.15
N GLY A 261 -4.26 5.27 -17.58
CA GLY A 261 -3.81 4.72 -18.87
C GLY A 261 -3.16 3.34 -18.81
N GLY A 262 -2.81 2.85 -17.62
CA GLY A 262 -2.13 1.58 -17.43
C GLY A 262 -1.69 1.33 -16.01
N ALA A 263 -1.31 0.09 -15.74
CA ALA A 263 -0.74 -0.35 -14.48
C ALA A 263 0.27 -1.47 -14.71
N GLY A 264 1.29 -1.58 -13.86
CA GLY A 264 2.27 -2.64 -13.99
C GLY A 264 3.34 -2.59 -12.92
N VAL A 265 4.31 -3.50 -13.03
CA VAL A 265 5.46 -3.59 -12.12
C VAL A 265 6.69 -3.12 -12.88
N TYR A 266 7.31 -2.04 -12.43
CA TYR A 266 8.38 -1.33 -13.12
C TYR A 266 9.59 -1.13 -12.19
N GLY A 267 10.66 -0.57 -12.71
CA GLY A 267 11.81 -0.12 -11.94
C GLY A 267 11.78 1.39 -11.76
N ASN A 268 12.02 1.86 -10.55
CA ASN A 268 12.10 3.27 -10.22
C ASN A 268 13.34 3.58 -9.37
N ASP A 269 13.83 4.80 -9.43
CA ASP A 269 15.01 5.21 -8.67
C ASP A 269 14.75 5.09 -7.16
N ARG A 270 15.68 4.43 -6.45
CA ARG A 270 15.53 4.06 -5.03
C ARG A 270 15.35 5.25 -4.10
N TYR A 271 15.87 6.42 -4.46
CA TYR A 271 15.69 7.65 -3.67
C TYR A 271 14.26 8.21 -3.75
N GLY A 272 13.48 7.82 -4.77
CA GLY A 272 12.13 8.31 -4.97
C GLY A 272 11.21 7.97 -3.80
N GLY A 273 10.29 8.86 -3.49
CA GLY A 273 9.31 8.66 -2.42
C GLY A 273 8.05 8.01 -2.94
N LEU A 274 7.81 6.75 -2.61
CA LEU A 274 6.58 6.02 -2.93
C LEU A 274 5.88 5.53 -1.67
N SER A 275 4.61 5.17 -1.80
CA SER A 275 3.87 4.49 -0.74
C SER A 275 4.45 3.10 -0.44
N VAL A 276 4.15 2.59 0.76
CA VAL A 276 4.43 1.20 1.16
C VAL A 276 3.13 0.51 1.54
N ARG A 277 2.90 -0.69 1.01
CA ARG A 277 1.79 -1.58 1.34
C ARG A 277 2.33 -2.87 1.95
N GLY A 278 1.88 -3.22 3.14
CA GLY A 278 2.29 -4.46 3.78
C GLY A 278 1.52 -5.68 3.26
N VAL A 279 2.19 -6.83 3.29
CA VAL A 279 1.61 -8.16 3.08
C VAL A 279 1.97 -9.10 4.21
N VAL A 280 1.16 -10.15 4.39
CA VAL A 280 1.45 -11.31 5.24
C VAL A 280 1.34 -12.56 4.38
N GLY A 281 2.30 -13.45 4.48
CA GLY A 281 2.37 -14.69 3.70
C GLY A 281 3.81 -15.15 3.56
N GLN A 282 4.06 -16.22 2.80
CA GLN A 282 5.42 -16.68 2.58
C GLN A 282 6.19 -15.66 1.73
N MET A 283 7.36 -15.29 2.24
CA MET A 283 8.42 -14.71 1.41
C MET A 283 9.12 -15.88 0.75
N ASP A 284 8.55 -16.40 -0.36
CA ASP A 284 9.31 -17.34 -1.15
C ASP A 284 10.52 -16.61 -1.73
N GLU A 285 11.71 -17.11 -1.47
CA GLU A 285 12.91 -16.72 -2.18
C GLU A 285 12.70 -17.10 -3.65
N ILE A 286 12.21 -16.14 -4.42
CA ILE A 286 12.12 -16.32 -5.87
C ILE A 286 13.53 -16.15 -6.38
N THR A 287 14.13 -17.24 -6.76
CA THR A 287 15.33 -17.24 -7.61
C THR A 287 14.98 -16.55 -8.92
N GLU A 288 15.28 -15.24 -9.02
CA GLU A 288 15.32 -14.51 -10.29
C GLU A 288 16.56 -14.91 -11.11
#